data_324ee047bfe96cb7d1c8afd351ac3a1b
#
_entry.id   324ee047bfe96cb7d1c8afd351ac3a1b
#
_cell.length_a   1.000
_cell.length_b   1.000
_cell.length_c   1.000
_cell.angle_alpha   90.00
_cell.angle_beta   90.00
_cell.angle_gamma   90.00
#
_symmetry.space_group_name_H-M   'P 1'
#
loop_
_entity.id
_entity.type
_entity.pdbx_description
1 polymer ?
#
loop_
_entity_poly.entity_id
_entity_poly.type
_entity_poly.pdbx_seq_one_letter_code
_entity_poly.pdbx_strand_id
1 'polypeptide(L)'
;YYEYPLCMTAHCMAVNMTKVKEVGADQYIDTDKHTWSTDGFLKTVDALYNGGYENVAAIYCAGQGGDQGTRAIINNMYGGTFTDAAHTKYTADSAENIKAIQTLHDTKGINFDASIAGGDEITLFRNGTLQMAFCWNIAQQANSDNNDAGLTNDGDEIFPMAFPTDSGDPKLCGGIWGFGIFDNGDEAKIEAARTFIDFIAADPDQVKDSVLASTYFPVRTSVGDIYAGNEVMSEYSKFMGYLGDYYQITPGWTTARTEWWNMLQRVGSGEAVETAVKTFVDN
;
A
#
# COMPACT_ATOMS: atom_id res chain seq x y z
N TYR A 1 9.63 15.19 -20.14
CA TYR A 1 8.43 14.61 -19.55
C TYR A 1 8.11 13.33 -20.30
N TYR A 2 7.79 12.26 -19.55
CA TYR A 2 7.55 10.93 -20.14
C TYR A 2 6.07 10.53 -20.10
N GLU A 3 5.29 11.21 -19.26
CA GLU A 3 3.90 10.89 -19.01
C GLU A 3 3.09 12.16 -18.72
N TYR A 4 1.84 12.20 -19.17
CA TYR A 4 0.87 13.22 -18.83
C TYR A 4 -0.03 12.68 -17.72
N PRO A 5 0.06 13.17 -16.48
CA PRO A 5 -0.62 12.56 -15.34
C PRO A 5 -2.12 12.87 -15.34
N LEU A 6 -2.93 11.86 -14.98
CA LEU A 6 -4.39 11.96 -14.84
C LEU A 6 -4.82 11.87 -13.38
N CYS A 7 -4.49 10.78 -12.72
CA CYS A 7 -4.96 10.47 -11.37
C CYS A 7 -3.86 9.81 -10.54
N MET A 8 -4.06 9.78 -9.22
CA MET A 8 -3.13 9.18 -8.29
C MET A 8 -3.85 8.43 -7.16
N THR A 9 -3.16 7.50 -6.53
CA THR A 9 -3.59 6.82 -5.30
C THR A 9 -2.41 6.56 -4.38
N ALA A 10 -2.68 6.33 -3.09
CA ALA A 10 -1.72 5.81 -2.14
C ALA A 10 -2.13 4.40 -1.71
N HIS A 11 -1.14 3.51 -1.58
CA HIS A 11 -1.34 2.23 -0.92
C HIS A 11 -1.20 2.43 0.59
N CYS A 12 -2.22 2.02 1.30
CA CYS A 12 -2.29 2.03 2.75
C CYS A 12 -2.50 0.60 3.25
N MET A 13 -2.79 0.44 4.50
CA MET A 13 -3.31 -0.80 5.06
C MET A 13 -4.77 -0.61 5.51
N ALA A 14 -5.45 -1.71 5.79
CA ALA A 14 -6.77 -1.71 6.39
C ALA A 14 -6.77 -2.55 7.66
N VAL A 15 -7.62 -2.19 8.60
CA VAL A 15 -7.87 -2.96 9.82
C VAL A 15 -9.37 -3.21 9.99
N ASN A 16 -9.71 -4.36 10.57
CA ASN A 16 -11.05 -4.65 11.03
C ASN A 16 -11.29 -3.87 12.35
N MET A 17 -11.83 -2.68 12.22
CA MET A 17 -12.01 -1.77 13.36
C MET A 17 -13.01 -2.30 14.37
N THR A 18 -14.01 -3.07 13.95
CA THR A 18 -14.95 -3.75 14.86
C THR A 18 -14.19 -4.67 15.81
N LYS A 19 -13.29 -5.50 15.28
CA LYS A 19 -12.50 -6.43 16.09
C LYS A 19 -11.43 -5.73 16.91
N VAL A 20 -10.83 -4.67 16.39
CA VAL A 20 -9.90 -3.82 17.17
C VAL A 20 -10.58 -3.21 18.39
N LYS A 21 -11.80 -2.67 18.24
CA LYS A 21 -12.60 -2.14 19.34
C LYS A 21 -13.04 -3.24 20.31
N GLU A 22 -13.39 -4.41 19.81
CA GLU A 22 -13.81 -5.57 20.61
C GLU A 22 -12.72 -6.00 21.62
N VAL A 23 -11.44 -5.93 21.22
CA VAL A 23 -10.30 -6.24 22.10
C VAL A 23 -9.73 -5.02 22.82
N GLY A 24 -10.32 -3.83 22.68
CA GLY A 24 -9.91 -2.60 23.35
C GLY A 24 -8.59 -2.01 22.81
N ALA A 25 -8.21 -2.34 21.58
CA ALA A 25 -6.95 -1.91 20.97
C ALA A 25 -7.06 -0.60 20.18
N ASP A 26 -8.24 -0.05 20.00
CA ASP A 26 -8.50 1.24 19.34
C ASP A 26 -7.79 2.41 20.03
N GLN A 27 -7.49 2.29 21.32
CA GLN A 27 -6.69 3.26 22.08
C GLN A 27 -5.25 3.46 21.53
N TYR A 28 -4.74 2.55 20.71
CA TYR A 28 -3.40 2.62 20.10
C TYR A 28 -3.40 3.27 18.72
N ILE A 29 -4.57 3.70 18.23
CA ILE A 29 -4.79 4.27 16.91
C ILE A 29 -5.16 5.75 17.02
N ASP A 30 -4.48 6.61 16.25
CA ASP A 30 -4.94 7.97 15.99
C ASP A 30 -5.93 7.92 14.82
N THR A 31 -7.22 7.87 15.17
CA THR A 31 -8.31 7.73 14.19
C THR A 31 -8.51 8.99 13.34
N ASP A 32 -8.11 10.17 13.83
CA ASP A 32 -8.23 11.42 13.09
C ASP A 32 -7.20 11.52 11.96
N LYS A 33 -5.99 10.98 12.22
CA LYS A 33 -4.88 10.98 11.26
C LYS A 33 -4.72 9.67 10.52
N HIS A 34 -5.42 8.63 10.94
CA HIS A 34 -5.25 7.26 10.46
C HIS A 34 -3.81 6.74 10.62
N THR A 35 -3.19 7.02 11.77
CA THR A 35 -1.79 6.69 12.04
C THR A 35 -1.63 5.96 13.37
N TRP A 36 -0.50 5.34 13.56
CA TRP A 36 -0.06 4.69 14.79
C TRP A 36 1.46 4.58 14.86
N SER A 37 1.98 4.42 16.05
CA SER A 37 3.38 4.05 16.25
C SER A 37 3.60 2.57 15.95
N THR A 38 4.85 2.17 15.75
CA THR A 38 5.24 0.76 15.65
C THR A 38 4.82 -0.03 16.90
N ASP A 39 5.02 0.53 18.09
CA ASP A 39 4.58 -0.08 19.35
C ASP A 39 3.05 -0.22 19.41
N GLY A 40 2.30 0.79 18.97
CA GLY A 40 0.84 0.73 18.89
C GLY A 40 0.33 -0.37 17.97
N PHE A 41 0.94 -0.50 16.79
CA PHE A 41 0.65 -1.59 15.85
C PHE A 41 0.90 -2.97 16.49
N LEU A 42 2.07 -3.18 17.09
CA LEU A 42 2.41 -4.46 17.72
C LEU A 42 1.49 -4.80 18.89
N LYS A 43 1.11 -3.82 19.71
CA LYS A 43 0.12 -4.00 20.78
C LYS A 43 -1.27 -4.35 20.24
N THR A 44 -1.67 -3.77 19.12
CA THR A 44 -2.95 -4.10 18.46
C THR A 44 -2.93 -5.53 17.92
N VAL A 45 -1.82 -5.96 17.31
CA VAL A 45 -1.65 -7.35 16.86
C VAL A 45 -1.71 -8.32 18.04
N ASP A 46 -0.99 -8.03 19.13
CA ASP A 46 -0.98 -8.87 20.33
C ASP A 46 -2.38 -8.95 20.98
N ALA A 47 -3.10 -7.83 21.06
CA ALA A 47 -4.46 -7.81 21.62
C ALA A 47 -5.43 -8.64 20.78
N LEU A 48 -5.37 -8.55 19.46
CA LEU A 48 -6.18 -9.36 18.54
C LEU A 48 -5.83 -10.84 18.68
N TYR A 49 -4.53 -11.19 18.68
CA TYR A 49 -4.09 -12.57 18.82
C TYR A 49 -4.57 -13.17 20.17
N ASN A 50 -4.39 -12.47 21.26
CA ASN A 50 -4.84 -12.90 22.59
C ASN A 50 -6.40 -12.90 22.72
N GLY A 51 -7.08 -12.10 21.88
CA GLY A 51 -8.54 -12.10 21.74
C GLY A 51 -9.09 -13.30 20.95
N GLY A 52 -8.22 -14.18 20.46
CA GLY A 52 -8.59 -15.41 19.76
C GLY A 52 -8.49 -15.35 18.22
N TYR A 53 -7.97 -14.26 17.67
CA TYR A 53 -7.74 -14.12 16.22
C TYR A 53 -6.33 -14.62 15.88
N GLU A 54 -6.18 -15.92 15.64
CA GLU A 54 -4.87 -16.56 15.41
C GLU A 54 -4.14 -16.02 14.16
N ASN A 55 -4.88 -15.57 13.14
CA ASN A 55 -4.37 -15.00 11.90
C ASN A 55 -4.71 -13.51 11.85
N VAL A 56 -3.89 -12.68 12.48
CA VAL A 56 -4.13 -11.22 12.49
C VAL A 56 -3.76 -10.59 11.15
N ALA A 57 -2.59 -10.94 10.60
CA ALA A 57 -2.09 -10.42 9.33
C ALA A 57 -1.20 -11.44 8.62
N ALA A 58 -0.99 -11.23 7.33
CA ALA A 58 -0.08 -12.05 6.53
C ALA A 58 0.93 -11.17 5.77
N ILE A 59 2.21 -11.53 5.87
CA ILE A 59 3.23 -11.06 4.94
C ILE A 59 3.16 -11.95 3.71
N TYR A 60 2.38 -11.53 2.72
CA TYR A 60 2.18 -12.26 1.48
C TYR A 60 3.40 -12.13 0.55
N CYS A 61 3.81 -13.23 -0.06
CA CYS A 61 5.01 -13.25 -0.88
C CYS A 61 4.97 -14.25 -2.05
N ALA A 62 3.76 -14.61 -2.56
CA ALA A 62 3.62 -15.49 -3.70
C ALA A 62 4.03 -14.85 -5.05
N GLY A 63 4.21 -13.53 -5.10
CA GLY A 63 4.59 -12.82 -6.32
C GLY A 63 4.41 -11.31 -6.20
N GLN A 64 4.38 -10.65 -7.36
CA GLN A 64 4.42 -9.18 -7.43
C GLN A 64 3.07 -8.48 -7.19
N GLY A 65 1.95 -9.21 -7.09
CA GLY A 65 0.63 -8.60 -6.88
C GLY A 65 0.54 -7.96 -5.50
N GLY A 66 0.47 -6.62 -5.42
CA GLY A 66 0.34 -5.89 -4.17
C GLY A 66 1.61 -5.81 -3.31
N ASP A 67 2.77 -6.24 -3.82
CA ASP A 67 4.04 -6.34 -3.10
C ASP A 67 4.55 -5.01 -2.48
N GLN A 68 4.02 -3.86 -2.92
CA GLN A 68 4.29 -2.57 -2.30
C GLN A 68 3.83 -2.49 -0.84
N GLY A 69 2.79 -3.21 -0.44
CA GLY A 69 2.32 -3.24 0.94
C GLY A 69 3.36 -3.87 1.89
N THR A 70 3.99 -4.98 1.48
CA THR A 70 5.04 -5.62 2.29
C THR A 70 6.30 -4.76 2.39
N ARG A 71 6.67 -4.02 1.33
CA ARG A 71 7.76 -3.04 1.41
C ARG A 71 7.41 -1.89 2.32
N ALA A 72 6.19 -1.37 2.22
CA ALA A 72 5.77 -0.22 2.99
C ALA A 72 5.75 -0.51 4.50
N ILE A 73 5.21 -1.64 4.94
CA ILE A 73 5.22 -1.97 6.38
C ILE A 73 6.65 -2.11 6.90
N ILE A 74 7.53 -2.82 6.20
CA ILE A 74 8.90 -3.05 6.62
C ILE A 74 9.69 -1.74 6.69
N ASN A 75 9.59 -0.90 5.65
CA ASN A 75 10.34 0.36 5.63
C ASN A 75 9.84 1.37 6.68
N ASN A 76 8.53 1.42 6.95
CA ASN A 76 7.98 2.41 7.87
C ASN A 76 8.29 2.10 9.33
N MET A 77 8.22 0.85 9.77
CA MET A 77 8.26 0.46 11.20
C MET A 77 9.40 1.12 11.97
N TYR A 78 10.61 1.13 11.40
CA TYR A 78 11.80 1.67 12.06
C TYR A 78 12.55 2.71 11.22
N GLY A 79 11.91 3.25 10.18
CA GLY A 79 12.49 4.29 9.34
C GLY A 79 13.52 3.80 8.32
N GLY A 80 13.41 2.54 7.90
CA GLY A 80 14.17 2.01 6.77
C GLY A 80 13.71 2.59 5.43
N THR A 81 14.47 2.30 4.38
CA THR A 81 14.13 2.67 3.00
C THR A 81 14.32 1.48 2.07
N PHE A 82 13.70 1.50 0.90
CA PHE A 82 13.91 0.46 -0.10
C PHE A 82 15.14 0.73 -0.98
N THR A 83 15.42 2.02 -1.20
CA THR A 83 16.59 2.48 -1.95
C THR A 83 17.25 3.65 -1.25
N ASP A 84 18.47 3.97 -1.64
CA ASP A 84 19.12 5.21 -1.22
C ASP A 84 18.45 6.43 -1.87
N ALA A 85 18.66 7.62 -1.30
CA ALA A 85 18.04 8.86 -1.78
C ALA A 85 18.47 9.26 -3.20
N ALA A 86 19.55 8.71 -3.71
CA ALA A 86 20.04 8.95 -5.08
C ALA A 86 19.48 7.94 -6.10
N HIS A 87 18.69 6.96 -5.66
CA HIS A 87 18.16 5.86 -6.47
C HIS A 87 19.25 5.08 -7.22
N THR A 88 20.37 4.83 -6.55
CA THR A 88 21.52 4.14 -7.15
C THR A 88 21.74 2.73 -6.62
N LYS A 89 21.19 2.42 -5.43
CA LYS A 89 21.29 1.10 -4.82
C LYS A 89 20.07 0.79 -3.95
N TYR A 90 19.83 -0.49 -3.73
CA TYR A 90 18.83 -1.00 -2.80
C TYR A 90 19.41 -1.09 -1.38
N THR A 91 18.55 -0.80 -0.40
CA THR A 91 18.91 -0.68 1.03
C THR A 91 18.14 -1.67 1.90
N ALA A 92 17.70 -2.79 1.32
CA ALA A 92 16.96 -3.83 2.06
C ALA A 92 17.76 -4.40 3.24
N ASP A 93 19.09 -4.31 3.19
CA ASP A 93 20.05 -4.75 4.20
C ASP A 93 20.30 -3.71 5.31
N SER A 94 19.55 -2.62 5.33
CA SER A 94 19.66 -1.66 6.43
C SER A 94 19.28 -2.32 7.78
N ALA A 95 19.88 -1.86 8.86
CA ALA A 95 19.59 -2.38 10.20
C ALA A 95 18.12 -2.21 10.57
N GLU A 96 17.49 -1.13 10.10
CA GLU A 96 16.08 -0.81 10.30
C GLU A 96 15.17 -1.84 9.59
N ASN A 97 15.48 -2.18 8.35
CA ASN A 97 14.70 -3.17 7.57
C ASN A 97 14.87 -4.58 8.13
N ILE A 98 16.11 -4.98 8.46
CA ILE A 98 16.38 -6.28 9.11
C ILE A 98 15.60 -6.39 10.43
N LYS A 99 15.63 -5.33 11.26
CA LYS A 99 14.88 -5.29 12.51
C LYS A 99 13.38 -5.40 12.26
N ALA A 100 12.85 -4.72 11.25
CA ALA A 100 11.42 -4.78 10.92
C ALA A 100 10.99 -6.19 10.48
N ILE A 101 11.73 -6.81 9.57
CA ILE A 101 11.48 -8.19 9.10
C ILE A 101 11.53 -9.17 10.29
N GLN A 102 12.55 -9.07 11.15
CA GLN A 102 12.67 -9.93 12.31
C GLN A 102 11.51 -9.71 13.30
N THR A 103 11.14 -8.45 13.57
CA THR A 103 10.02 -8.14 14.45
C THR A 103 8.71 -8.72 13.91
N LEU A 104 8.43 -8.57 12.63
CA LEU A 104 7.23 -9.14 12.00
C LEU A 104 7.22 -10.66 12.05
N HIS A 105 8.37 -11.30 11.77
CA HIS A 105 8.52 -12.75 11.81
C HIS A 105 8.30 -13.34 13.21
N ASP A 106 8.75 -12.65 14.25
CA ASP A 106 8.68 -13.13 15.64
C ASP A 106 7.32 -12.77 16.30
N THR A 107 6.50 -11.93 15.64
CA THR A 107 5.21 -11.49 16.19
C THR A 107 4.15 -12.55 15.95
N LYS A 108 3.57 -13.08 17.03
CA LYS A 108 2.45 -14.02 16.95
C LYS A 108 1.25 -13.37 16.26
N GLY A 109 0.58 -14.13 15.42
CA GLY A 109 -0.56 -13.63 14.64
C GLY A 109 -0.16 -13.00 13.30
N ILE A 110 1.14 -12.81 13.03
CA ILE A 110 1.65 -12.43 11.71
C ILE A 110 2.32 -13.64 11.06
N ASN A 111 1.85 -14.03 9.89
CA ASN A 111 2.37 -15.18 9.16
C ASN A 111 3.06 -14.72 7.86
N PHE A 112 4.23 -15.28 7.56
CA PHE A 112 4.86 -15.15 6.25
C PHE A 112 4.31 -16.24 5.35
N ASP A 113 3.49 -15.88 4.36
CA ASP A 113 2.77 -16.83 3.54
C ASP A 113 3.19 -16.76 2.06
N ALA A 114 3.93 -17.79 1.63
CA ALA A 114 4.39 -17.94 0.26
C ALA A 114 3.31 -18.45 -0.71
N SER A 115 2.14 -18.83 -0.21
CA SER A 115 1.04 -19.35 -1.03
C SER A 115 0.09 -18.27 -1.52
N ILE A 116 0.12 -17.07 -0.93
CA ILE A 116 -0.79 -15.96 -1.25
C ILE A 116 -0.06 -14.74 -1.82
N ALA A 117 -0.73 -14.04 -2.71
CA ALA A 117 -0.39 -12.70 -3.18
C ALA A 117 -1.35 -11.65 -2.57
N GLY A 118 -1.13 -10.36 -2.87
CA GLY A 118 -1.95 -9.29 -2.31
C GLY A 118 -3.44 -9.39 -2.62
N GLY A 119 -3.82 -9.95 -3.79
CA GLY A 119 -5.23 -10.19 -4.12
C GLY A 119 -5.89 -11.24 -3.22
N ASP A 120 -5.13 -12.27 -2.84
CA ASP A 120 -5.61 -13.30 -1.91
C ASP A 120 -5.74 -12.74 -0.50
N GLU A 121 -4.77 -11.93 -0.04
CA GLU A 121 -4.82 -11.23 1.24
C GLU A 121 -6.08 -10.37 1.37
N ILE A 122 -6.41 -9.59 0.33
CA ILE A 122 -7.64 -8.78 0.30
C ILE A 122 -8.87 -9.65 0.51
N THR A 123 -8.94 -10.80 -0.17
CA THR A 123 -10.06 -11.75 -0.04
C THR A 123 -10.13 -12.33 1.37
N LEU A 124 -9.00 -12.74 1.94
CA LEU A 124 -8.92 -13.28 3.30
C LEU A 124 -9.29 -12.23 4.37
N PHE A 125 -8.91 -10.99 4.17
CA PHE A 125 -9.31 -9.90 5.03
C PHE A 125 -10.81 -9.62 4.95
N ARG A 126 -11.37 -9.55 3.74
CA ARG A 126 -12.80 -9.30 3.54
C ARG A 126 -13.71 -10.38 4.13
N ASN A 127 -13.25 -11.62 4.15
CA ASN A 127 -14.00 -12.74 4.74
C ASN A 127 -13.70 -12.99 6.23
N GLY A 128 -12.97 -12.07 6.89
CA GLY A 128 -12.69 -12.13 8.32
C GLY A 128 -11.61 -13.14 8.74
N THR A 129 -10.95 -13.83 7.79
CA THR A 129 -9.84 -14.74 8.09
C THR A 129 -8.62 -13.97 8.60
N LEU A 130 -8.33 -12.82 8.02
CA LEU A 130 -7.33 -11.85 8.51
C LEU A 130 -8.05 -10.65 9.12
N GLN A 131 -7.41 -10.01 10.11
CA GLN A 131 -7.93 -8.80 10.75
C GLN A 131 -7.24 -7.53 10.25
N MET A 132 -6.17 -7.67 9.47
CA MET A 132 -5.44 -6.59 8.83
C MET A 132 -5.07 -6.99 7.41
N ALA A 133 -5.04 -6.00 6.51
CA ALA A 133 -4.54 -6.15 5.14
C ALA A 133 -3.48 -5.08 4.86
N PHE A 134 -2.36 -5.47 4.26
CA PHE A 134 -1.29 -4.56 3.84
C PHE A 134 -1.38 -4.18 2.36
N CYS A 135 -2.14 -4.95 1.58
CA CYS A 135 -2.44 -4.66 0.17
C CYS A 135 -3.79 -3.94 0.06
N TRP A 136 -3.84 -2.66 0.42
CA TRP A 136 -5.09 -1.90 0.44
C TRP A 136 -4.96 -0.53 -0.21
N ASN A 137 -6.02 -0.06 -0.83
CA ASN A 137 -6.20 1.32 -1.28
C ASN A 137 -7.69 1.61 -1.50
N ILE A 138 -8.01 2.81 -1.95
CA ILE A 138 -9.40 3.23 -2.18
C ILE A 138 -10.17 2.33 -3.16
N ALA A 139 -9.51 1.75 -4.17
CA ALA A 139 -10.20 0.88 -5.14
C ALA A 139 -10.71 -0.40 -4.47
N GLN A 140 -10.01 -0.96 -3.49
CA GLN A 140 -10.48 -2.09 -2.71
C GLN A 140 -11.68 -1.71 -1.83
N GLN A 141 -11.68 -0.49 -1.28
CA GLN A 141 -12.77 0.03 -0.48
C GLN A 141 -14.02 0.29 -1.32
N ALA A 142 -13.86 0.92 -2.50
CA ALA A 142 -14.96 1.36 -3.35
C ALA A 142 -15.56 0.21 -4.20
N ASN A 143 -14.79 -0.83 -4.49
CA ASN A 143 -15.20 -1.98 -5.31
C ASN A 143 -15.85 -3.11 -4.48
N SER A 144 -16.63 -2.80 -3.46
CA SER A 144 -17.41 -3.85 -2.79
C SER A 144 -18.64 -4.17 -3.64
N ASP A 145 -18.79 -5.44 -4.02
CA ASP A 145 -19.99 -5.96 -4.71
C ASP A 145 -21.28 -5.77 -3.87
N ASN A 146 -21.14 -5.34 -2.62
CA ASN A 146 -22.21 -5.26 -1.63
C ASN A 146 -22.80 -3.85 -1.43
N ASN A 147 -22.47 -2.85 -2.20
CA ASN A 147 -22.89 -1.44 -2.00
C ASN A 147 -22.54 -0.83 -0.61
N ASP A 148 -21.96 -1.62 0.29
CA ASP A 148 -21.55 -1.20 1.64
C ASP A 148 -20.03 -0.95 1.63
N ALA A 149 -19.63 0.09 0.89
CA ALA A 149 -18.25 0.55 0.91
C ALA A 149 -17.80 0.74 2.36
N GLY A 150 -16.78 0.01 2.79
CA GLY A 150 -16.25 0.13 4.15
C GLY A 150 -16.60 -1.00 5.10
N LEU A 151 -17.25 -2.06 4.65
CA LEU A 151 -17.56 -3.23 5.48
C LEU A 151 -16.92 -4.51 4.94
N THR A 152 -16.57 -5.42 5.85
CA THR A 152 -16.23 -6.81 5.53
C THR A 152 -17.47 -7.58 5.12
N ASN A 153 -17.32 -8.82 4.64
CA ASN A 153 -18.44 -9.67 4.27
C ASN A 153 -19.38 -9.98 5.46
N ASP A 154 -18.86 -9.94 6.69
CA ASP A 154 -19.62 -10.14 7.92
C ASP A 154 -20.20 -8.84 8.51
N GLY A 155 -19.99 -7.71 7.83
CA GLY A 155 -20.50 -6.41 8.25
C GLY A 155 -19.62 -5.66 9.26
N ASP A 156 -18.39 -6.10 9.48
CA ASP A 156 -17.42 -5.40 10.32
C ASP A 156 -16.87 -4.16 9.62
N GLU A 157 -16.59 -3.10 10.37
CA GLU A 157 -16.04 -1.84 9.89
C GLU A 157 -14.61 -2.02 9.36
N ILE A 158 -14.37 -1.70 8.10
CA ILE A 158 -13.03 -1.59 7.51
C ILE A 158 -12.52 -0.16 7.70
N PHE A 159 -11.41 -0.01 8.40
CA PHE A 159 -10.81 1.28 8.66
C PHE A 159 -9.44 1.38 7.99
N PRO A 160 -9.22 2.36 7.10
CA PRO A 160 -7.94 2.54 6.43
C PRO A 160 -6.91 3.13 7.39
N MET A 161 -5.67 2.64 7.32
CA MET A 161 -4.56 3.07 8.17
C MET A 161 -3.30 3.30 7.35
N ALA A 162 -2.53 4.31 7.71
CA ALA A 162 -1.15 4.40 7.26
C ALA A 162 -0.31 3.28 7.92
N PHE A 163 0.82 2.93 7.28
CA PHE A 163 1.73 1.96 7.87
C PHE A 163 2.35 2.48 9.17
N PRO A 164 2.58 1.60 10.17
CA PRO A 164 3.07 2.02 11.48
C PRO A 164 4.47 2.63 11.39
N THR A 165 4.69 3.71 12.13
CA THR A 165 5.99 4.37 12.16
C THR A 165 6.22 5.10 13.48
N ASP A 166 7.46 5.09 13.97
CA ASP A 166 7.85 5.83 15.17
C ASP A 166 8.14 7.31 14.90
N SER A 167 8.31 7.69 13.62
CA SER A 167 8.57 9.08 13.24
C SER A 167 7.32 9.98 13.32
N GLY A 168 6.12 9.41 13.32
CA GLY A 168 4.86 10.13 13.17
C GLY A 168 4.59 10.65 11.76
N ASP A 169 5.46 10.35 10.79
CA ASP A 169 5.38 10.76 9.39
C ASP A 169 5.49 9.52 8.48
N PRO A 170 4.40 8.77 8.30
CA PRO A 170 4.41 7.56 7.49
C PRO A 170 4.72 7.88 6.03
N LYS A 171 5.41 6.96 5.35
CA LYS A 171 5.74 7.06 3.93
C LYS A 171 5.01 5.97 3.17
N LEU A 172 4.01 6.37 2.39
CA LEU A 172 3.20 5.45 1.61
C LEU A 172 3.77 5.31 0.20
N CYS A 173 3.72 4.11 -0.31
CA CYS A 173 3.91 3.86 -1.73
C CYS A 173 2.64 4.27 -2.46
N GLY A 174 2.78 4.97 -3.56
CA GLY A 174 1.66 5.37 -4.39
C GLY A 174 1.88 5.07 -5.86
N GLY A 175 0.91 5.45 -6.65
CA GLY A 175 0.98 5.43 -8.11
C GLY A 175 0.37 6.69 -8.68
N ILE A 176 0.99 7.19 -9.73
CA ILE A 176 0.41 8.19 -10.62
C ILE A 176 0.14 7.48 -11.93
N TRP A 177 -1.07 7.61 -12.43
CA TRP A 177 -1.48 7.06 -13.72
C TRP A 177 -1.71 8.19 -14.70
N GLY A 178 -1.24 7.98 -15.91
CA GLY A 178 -1.36 8.95 -16.97
C GLY A 178 -1.11 8.32 -18.34
N PHE A 179 -0.81 9.15 -19.30
CA PHE A 179 -0.70 8.78 -20.70
C PHE A 179 0.69 9.12 -21.22
N GLY A 180 1.31 8.15 -21.90
CA GLY A 180 2.52 8.36 -22.69
C GLY A 180 2.22 8.30 -24.19
N ILE A 181 2.88 9.15 -24.97
CA ILE A 181 2.83 9.10 -26.43
C ILE A 181 4.14 8.49 -26.92
N PHE A 182 4.03 7.37 -27.64
CA PHE A 182 5.16 6.72 -28.25
C PHE A 182 5.35 7.25 -29.68
N ASP A 183 6.55 7.66 -30.00
CA ASP A 183 6.91 8.04 -31.37
C ASP A 183 6.94 6.80 -32.27
N ASN A 184 5.99 6.73 -33.20
CA ASN A 184 5.88 5.67 -34.18
C ASN A 184 6.21 6.16 -35.62
N GLY A 185 6.75 7.39 -35.76
CA GLY A 185 7.07 8.03 -37.03
C GLY A 185 5.86 8.57 -37.80
N ASP A 186 4.66 8.60 -37.20
CA ASP A 186 3.44 9.12 -37.81
C ASP A 186 2.95 10.36 -37.02
N GLU A 187 3.32 11.54 -37.53
CA GLU A 187 2.98 12.82 -36.86
C GLU A 187 1.46 13.02 -36.72
N ALA A 188 0.65 12.51 -37.65
CA ALA A 188 -0.80 12.67 -37.55
C ALA A 188 -1.38 11.85 -36.37
N LYS A 189 -0.84 10.67 -36.11
CA LYS A 189 -1.22 9.85 -34.94
C LYS A 189 -0.74 10.46 -33.63
N ILE A 190 0.48 11.01 -33.62
CA ILE A 190 1.03 11.70 -32.44
C ILE A 190 0.15 12.89 -32.08
N GLU A 191 -0.25 13.70 -33.06
CA GLU A 191 -1.11 14.86 -32.83
C GLU A 191 -2.54 14.47 -32.39
N ALA A 192 -3.08 13.40 -32.96
CA ALA A 192 -4.37 12.86 -32.53
C ALA A 192 -4.29 12.34 -31.05
N ALA A 193 -3.19 11.69 -30.68
CA ALA A 193 -2.96 11.26 -29.29
C ALA A 193 -2.85 12.45 -28.33
N ARG A 194 -2.15 13.53 -28.71
CA ARG A 194 -2.10 14.77 -27.92
C ARG A 194 -3.51 15.35 -27.71
N THR A 195 -4.26 15.50 -28.79
CA THR A 195 -5.63 16.02 -28.73
C THR A 195 -6.52 15.19 -27.81
N PHE A 196 -6.41 13.86 -27.88
CA PHE A 196 -7.14 12.95 -27.00
C PHE A 196 -6.73 13.11 -25.53
N ILE A 197 -5.43 13.17 -25.24
CA ILE A 197 -4.92 13.34 -23.87
C ILE A 197 -5.33 14.70 -23.31
N ASP A 198 -5.21 15.77 -24.09
CA ASP A 198 -5.64 17.11 -23.68
C ASP A 198 -7.13 17.13 -23.35
N PHE A 199 -7.97 16.44 -24.11
CA PHE A 199 -9.38 16.33 -23.86
C PHE A 199 -9.69 15.61 -22.53
N ILE A 200 -9.14 14.43 -22.30
CA ILE A 200 -9.49 13.60 -21.13
C ILE A 200 -8.76 14.01 -19.84
N ALA A 201 -7.59 14.64 -19.95
CA ALA A 201 -6.74 14.92 -18.79
C ALA A 201 -6.46 16.40 -18.54
N ALA A 202 -6.81 17.31 -19.47
CA ALA A 202 -6.60 18.74 -19.32
C ALA A 202 -7.88 19.57 -19.41
N ASP A 203 -8.87 19.14 -20.17
CA ASP A 203 -10.16 19.82 -20.23
C ASP A 203 -10.83 19.84 -18.85
N PRO A 204 -11.21 21.01 -18.30
CA PRO A 204 -11.69 21.12 -16.93
C PRO A 204 -12.94 20.28 -16.62
N ASP A 205 -13.82 20.10 -17.60
CA ASP A 205 -15.06 19.34 -17.43
C ASP A 205 -14.78 17.82 -17.56
N GLN A 206 -13.97 17.43 -18.53
CA GLN A 206 -13.70 16.02 -18.80
C GLN A 206 -12.73 15.38 -17.80
N VAL A 207 -11.73 16.12 -17.31
CA VAL A 207 -10.76 15.57 -16.34
C VAL A 207 -11.45 15.13 -15.06
N LYS A 208 -12.47 15.85 -14.60
CA LYS A 208 -13.25 15.46 -13.43
C LYS A 208 -13.95 14.11 -13.64
N ASP A 209 -14.63 13.94 -14.75
CA ASP A 209 -15.35 12.70 -15.07
C ASP A 209 -14.37 11.53 -15.28
N SER A 210 -13.22 11.79 -15.93
CA SER A 210 -12.18 10.79 -16.14
C SER A 210 -11.57 10.30 -14.82
N VAL A 211 -11.33 11.21 -13.87
CA VAL A 211 -10.80 10.83 -12.54
C VAL A 211 -11.88 10.11 -11.72
N LEU A 212 -13.13 10.57 -11.74
CA LEU A 212 -14.24 9.88 -11.06
C LEU A 212 -14.39 8.45 -11.57
N ALA A 213 -14.29 8.24 -12.89
CA ALA A 213 -14.36 6.91 -13.49
C ALA A 213 -13.21 5.97 -13.05
N SER A 214 -12.05 6.54 -12.66
CA SER A 214 -10.92 5.76 -12.13
C SER A 214 -11.08 5.37 -10.67
N THR A 215 -11.97 6.01 -9.91
CA THR A 215 -12.12 5.92 -8.45
C THR A 215 -10.88 6.40 -7.67
N TYR A 216 -9.94 7.08 -8.32
CA TYR A 216 -8.73 7.63 -7.72
C TYR A 216 -8.83 9.15 -7.48
N PHE A 217 -7.73 9.78 -7.12
CA PHE A 217 -7.67 11.20 -6.77
C PHE A 217 -7.03 12.01 -7.90
N PRO A 218 -7.46 13.26 -8.12
CA PRO A 218 -6.86 14.10 -9.15
C PRO A 218 -5.42 14.50 -8.77
N VAL A 219 -4.53 14.51 -9.75
CA VAL A 219 -3.19 15.07 -9.58
C VAL A 219 -3.16 16.59 -9.70
N ARG A 220 -4.24 17.19 -10.20
CA ARG A 220 -4.37 18.64 -10.42
C ARG A 220 -5.23 19.29 -9.35
N THR A 221 -4.70 20.25 -8.66
CA THR A 221 -5.43 21.03 -7.66
C THR A 221 -6.59 21.86 -8.27
N SER A 222 -6.48 22.22 -9.57
CA SER A 222 -7.52 22.96 -10.29
C SER A 222 -8.82 22.18 -10.47
N VAL A 223 -8.80 20.87 -10.35
CA VAL A 223 -10.00 20.01 -10.43
C VAL A 223 -10.87 20.16 -9.17
N GLY A 224 -10.26 20.58 -8.06
CA GLY A 224 -10.93 20.74 -6.77
C GLY A 224 -11.22 19.42 -6.08
N ASP A 225 -12.08 19.47 -5.06
CA ASP A 225 -12.56 18.28 -4.35
C ASP A 225 -13.71 17.64 -5.14
N ILE A 226 -13.37 16.61 -5.91
CA ILE A 226 -14.36 15.88 -6.73
C ILE A 226 -15.21 14.92 -5.91
N TYR A 227 -14.83 14.66 -4.66
CA TYR A 227 -15.52 13.75 -3.75
C TYR A 227 -16.21 14.46 -2.58
N ALA A 228 -16.43 15.76 -2.70
CA ALA A 228 -17.13 16.55 -1.68
C ALA A 228 -18.43 15.88 -1.23
N GLY A 229 -18.57 15.66 0.08
CA GLY A 229 -19.74 14.98 0.65
C GLY A 229 -19.68 13.44 0.66
N ASN A 230 -18.60 12.84 0.17
CA ASN A 230 -18.34 11.41 0.33
C ASN A 230 -17.31 11.22 1.45
N GLU A 231 -17.77 10.77 2.62
CA GLU A 231 -16.92 10.62 3.81
C GLU A 231 -15.77 9.63 3.59
N VAL A 232 -16.04 8.48 2.96
CA VAL A 232 -15.02 7.45 2.67
C VAL A 232 -13.91 8.01 1.79
N MET A 233 -14.27 8.68 0.70
CA MET A 233 -13.29 9.27 -0.22
C MET A 233 -12.50 10.40 0.44
N SER A 234 -13.15 11.21 1.28
CA SER A 234 -12.49 12.26 2.05
C SER A 234 -11.44 11.70 3.01
N GLU A 235 -11.73 10.58 3.67
CA GLU A 235 -10.77 9.89 4.52
C GLU A 235 -9.54 9.40 3.72
N TYR A 236 -9.76 8.78 2.56
CA TYR A 236 -8.65 8.33 1.71
C TYR A 236 -7.83 9.47 1.11
N SER A 237 -8.41 10.65 0.91
CA SER A 237 -7.68 11.81 0.40
C SER A 237 -6.55 12.24 1.34
N LYS A 238 -6.68 12.00 2.65
CA LYS A 238 -5.65 12.30 3.66
C LYS A 238 -4.34 11.56 3.38
N PHE A 239 -4.42 10.33 2.85
CA PHE A 239 -3.24 9.51 2.54
C PHE A 239 -2.37 10.08 1.43
N MET A 240 -2.91 10.96 0.57
CA MET A 240 -2.11 11.64 -0.47
C MET A 240 -1.02 12.52 0.15
N GLY A 241 -1.24 13.03 1.35
CA GLY A 241 -0.23 13.78 2.11
C GLY A 241 0.95 12.94 2.63
N TYR A 242 0.79 11.61 2.67
CA TYR A 242 1.81 10.69 3.14
C TYR A 242 2.61 10.00 2.03
N LEU A 243 2.40 10.38 0.75
CA LEU A 243 3.18 9.81 -0.35
C LEU A 243 4.67 10.00 -0.11
N GLY A 244 5.39 8.89 -0.14
CA GLY A 244 6.83 8.82 0.05
C GLY A 244 7.60 8.87 -1.26
N ASP A 245 8.82 8.34 -1.22
CA ASP A 245 9.73 8.33 -2.34
C ASP A 245 9.29 7.34 -3.45
N TYR A 246 9.54 7.71 -4.69
CA TYR A 246 9.24 6.90 -5.88
C TYR A 246 10.44 6.05 -6.29
N TYR A 247 10.73 5.02 -5.53
CA TYR A 247 11.92 4.16 -5.70
C TYR A 247 11.88 3.25 -6.94
N GLN A 248 10.74 3.14 -7.63
CA GLN A 248 10.59 2.30 -8.84
C GLN A 248 11.43 2.76 -10.03
N ILE A 249 11.98 3.98 -9.97
CA ILE A 249 12.90 4.49 -11.00
C ILE A 249 14.33 4.00 -10.83
N THR A 250 14.64 3.29 -9.74
CA THR A 250 15.98 2.77 -9.45
C THR A 250 16.36 1.68 -10.46
N PRO A 251 17.55 1.73 -11.05
CA PRO A 251 18.01 0.69 -11.97
C PRO A 251 17.93 -0.70 -11.36
N GLY A 252 17.54 -1.70 -12.16
CA GLY A 252 17.36 -3.07 -11.68
C GLY A 252 16.04 -3.33 -10.96
N TRP A 253 15.08 -2.39 -10.99
CA TRP A 253 13.80 -2.50 -10.31
C TRP A 253 13.08 -3.85 -10.49
N THR A 254 13.03 -4.39 -11.70
CA THR A 254 12.35 -5.66 -11.97
C THR A 254 13.00 -6.82 -11.21
N THR A 255 14.33 -6.87 -11.16
CA THR A 255 15.07 -7.89 -10.40
C THR A 255 14.88 -7.69 -8.90
N ALA A 256 15.10 -6.48 -8.40
CA ALA A 256 14.93 -6.18 -6.98
C ALA A 256 13.49 -6.48 -6.49
N ARG A 257 12.49 -6.22 -7.31
CA ARG A 257 11.11 -6.56 -7.01
C ARG A 257 10.90 -8.08 -6.89
N THR A 258 11.49 -8.86 -7.79
CA THR A 258 11.45 -10.32 -7.74
C THR A 258 12.18 -10.87 -6.52
N GLU A 259 13.39 -10.39 -6.28
CA GLU A 259 14.18 -10.84 -5.13
C GLU A 259 13.55 -10.44 -3.79
N TRP A 260 12.74 -9.37 -3.75
CA TRP A 260 12.01 -8.98 -2.54
C TRP A 260 11.08 -10.08 -2.04
N TRP A 261 10.16 -10.60 -2.86
CA TRP A 261 9.28 -11.67 -2.40
C TRP A 261 10.02 -13.00 -2.23
N ASN A 262 11.07 -13.27 -3.02
CA ASN A 262 11.95 -14.43 -2.81
C ASN A 262 12.60 -14.38 -1.43
N MET A 263 13.07 -13.23 -1.00
CA MET A 263 13.64 -12.99 0.33
C MET A 263 12.60 -13.27 1.43
N LEU A 264 11.40 -12.73 1.31
CA LEU A 264 10.32 -12.95 2.27
C LEU A 264 9.91 -14.42 2.34
N GLN A 265 9.89 -15.14 1.21
CA GLN A 265 9.65 -16.60 1.17
C GLN A 265 10.72 -17.38 1.92
N ARG A 266 11.99 -17.01 1.78
CA ARG A 266 13.09 -17.64 2.52
C ARG A 266 12.92 -17.46 4.03
N VAL A 267 12.57 -16.25 4.48
CA VAL A 267 12.26 -15.98 5.89
C VAL A 267 11.08 -16.83 6.36
N GLY A 268 9.98 -16.85 5.62
CA GLY A 268 8.79 -17.67 5.94
C GLY A 268 9.08 -19.18 5.94
N SER A 269 10.11 -19.62 5.23
CA SER A 269 10.58 -21.02 5.22
C SER A 269 11.57 -21.34 6.35
N GLY A 270 11.89 -20.39 7.22
CA GLY A 270 12.76 -20.56 8.39
C GLY A 270 14.23 -20.20 8.14
N GLU A 271 14.57 -19.55 7.02
CA GLU A 271 15.92 -19.00 6.85
C GLU A 271 16.11 -17.78 7.75
N ALA A 272 17.30 -17.63 8.33
CA ALA A 272 17.61 -16.45 9.14
C ALA A 272 17.48 -15.15 8.32
N VAL A 273 16.87 -14.13 8.93
CA VAL A 273 16.56 -12.86 8.24
C VAL A 273 17.82 -12.25 7.61
N GLU A 274 18.93 -12.17 8.34
CA GLU A 274 20.19 -11.64 7.84
C GLU A 274 20.71 -12.40 6.60
N THR A 275 20.53 -13.73 6.57
CA THR A 275 20.94 -14.56 5.43
C THR A 275 20.05 -14.32 4.22
N ALA A 276 18.74 -14.28 4.42
CA ALA A 276 17.78 -14.02 3.35
C ALA A 276 17.97 -12.61 2.74
N VAL A 277 18.19 -11.61 3.59
CA VAL A 277 18.47 -10.22 3.18
C VAL A 277 19.81 -10.13 2.44
N LYS A 278 20.87 -10.80 2.93
CA LYS A 278 22.14 -10.85 2.23
C LYS A 278 21.99 -11.43 0.82
N THR A 279 21.23 -12.50 0.69
CA THR A 279 20.97 -13.11 -0.63
C THR A 279 20.24 -12.14 -1.57
N PHE A 280 19.33 -11.33 -1.05
CA PHE A 280 18.67 -10.26 -1.83
C PHE A 280 19.68 -9.25 -2.39
N VAL A 281 20.63 -8.83 -1.58
CA VAL A 281 21.64 -7.82 -1.97
C VAL A 281 22.68 -8.39 -2.94
N ASP A 282 23.01 -9.67 -2.80
CA ASP A 282 24.03 -10.35 -3.65
C ASP A 282 23.49 -10.63 -5.08
N ASN A 283 22.18 -10.64 -5.30
CA ASN A 283 21.50 -10.89 -6.59
C ASN A 283 21.15 -9.60 -7.34
#